data_e4c4a23ea3face5c0ed2db902bfae258
#
_entry.id   e4c4a23ea3face5c0ed2db902bfae258
#
_cell.length_a   1.000
_cell.length_b   1.000
_cell.length_c   1.000
_cell.angle_alpha   90.00
_cell.angle_beta   90.00
_cell.angle_gamma   90.00
#
_symmetry.space_group_name_H-M   'P 1'
#
loop_
_entity.id
_entity.type
_entity.pdbx_description
1 polymer ?
#
loop_
_entity_poly.entity_id
_entity_poly.type
_entity_poly.pdbx_seq_one_letter_code
_entity_poly.pdbx_strand_id
1 'polypeptide(L)'
;MRFELSILRRDQRGFTLVELLVVIAIIGILAAIIAPNAFRAVEKSKISRTIQDMTALKSAVLAFYADVGFFPADPEPWHQDPGLGVKPDTVTYRADTITAMGLTEQEYRDRLNSRWQGPYLDFSLTQKTAWGGRYDYECWPGQGIFVTIHEIPEASADKLAELSPFEVYYKGQDDVNPSLHKVTLKITDWIY
;
A
#
# COMPACT_ATOMS: atom_id res chain seq x y z
N MET A 1 -39.79 -2.47 66.27
CA MET A 1 -39.14 -3.38 65.34
C MET A 1 -37.88 -2.67 64.84
N ARG A 2 -36.70 -2.99 65.37
CA ARG A 2 -35.42 -2.40 64.97
C ARG A 2 -34.78 -3.32 63.93
N PHE A 3 -34.58 -2.85 62.74
CA PHE A 3 -33.79 -3.53 61.72
C PHE A 3 -32.33 -3.19 61.97
N GLU A 4 -31.54 -4.16 62.42
CA GLU A 4 -30.07 -4.08 62.42
C GLU A 4 -29.60 -4.34 60.98
N LEU A 5 -29.07 -3.29 60.34
CA LEU A 5 -28.29 -3.41 59.13
C LEU A 5 -26.90 -3.93 59.47
N SER A 6 -26.68 -5.24 59.29
CA SER A 6 -25.32 -5.82 59.35
C SER A 6 -24.54 -5.34 58.15
N ILE A 7 -23.69 -4.33 58.34
CA ILE A 7 -22.71 -3.90 57.38
C ILE A 7 -21.67 -5.01 57.19
N LEU A 8 -21.74 -5.75 56.09
CA LEU A 8 -20.70 -6.66 55.68
C LEU A 8 -19.41 -5.87 55.51
N ARG A 9 -18.51 -5.96 56.45
CA ARG A 9 -17.14 -5.47 56.32
C ARG A 9 -16.49 -6.24 55.17
N ARG A 10 -16.41 -5.61 54.02
CA ARG A 10 -15.52 -6.06 52.94
C ARG A 10 -14.10 -6.04 53.47
N ASP A 11 -13.49 -7.23 53.51
CA ASP A 11 -12.07 -7.42 53.87
C ASP A 11 -11.22 -6.70 52.82
N GLN A 12 -10.79 -5.48 53.13
CA GLN A 12 -9.95 -4.66 52.27
C GLN A 12 -8.49 -5.10 52.46
N ARG A 13 -8.16 -6.31 51.99
CA ARG A 13 -6.75 -6.70 51.90
C ARG A 13 -6.14 -5.90 50.76
N GLY A 14 -5.31 -4.92 51.08
CA GLY A 14 -4.52 -4.18 50.10
C GLY A 14 -3.45 -5.08 49.49
N PHE A 15 -3.16 -4.86 48.20
CA PHE A 15 -2.05 -5.52 47.52
C PHE A 15 -0.71 -5.20 48.20
N THR A 16 0.13 -6.21 48.37
CA THR A 16 1.50 -6.00 48.85
C THR A 16 2.38 -5.52 47.68
N LEU A 17 3.43 -4.76 48.01
CA LEU A 17 4.42 -4.27 47.07
C LEU A 17 5.12 -5.43 46.33
N VAL A 18 5.34 -6.54 47.04
CA VAL A 18 5.96 -7.77 46.52
C VAL A 18 5.05 -8.45 45.47
N GLU A 19 3.75 -8.56 45.76
CA GLU A 19 2.79 -9.14 44.79
C GLU A 19 2.77 -8.34 43.47
N LEU A 20 2.78 -7.00 43.55
CA LEU A 20 2.85 -6.15 42.40
C LEU A 20 4.16 -6.34 41.62
N LEU A 21 5.29 -6.43 42.33
CA LEU A 21 6.62 -6.60 41.74
C LEU A 21 6.73 -7.95 40.99
N VAL A 22 6.20 -9.03 41.55
CA VAL A 22 6.18 -10.35 40.90
C VAL A 22 5.33 -10.32 39.64
N VAL A 23 4.16 -9.68 39.67
CA VAL A 23 3.27 -9.58 38.49
C VAL A 23 3.95 -8.83 37.36
N ILE A 24 4.56 -7.67 37.62
CA ILE A 24 5.26 -6.92 36.57
C ILE A 24 6.48 -7.66 36.04
N ALA A 25 7.19 -8.42 36.87
CA ALA A 25 8.30 -9.25 36.44
C ALA A 25 7.84 -10.36 35.46
N ILE A 26 6.72 -11.04 35.78
CA ILE A 26 6.15 -12.07 34.90
C ILE A 26 5.69 -11.45 33.57
N ILE A 27 4.97 -10.33 33.63
CA ILE A 27 4.52 -9.62 32.43
C ILE A 27 5.72 -9.20 31.56
N GLY A 28 6.80 -8.70 32.20
CA GLY A 28 8.02 -8.30 31.49
C GLY A 28 8.68 -9.46 30.74
N ILE A 29 8.77 -10.63 31.38
CA ILE A 29 9.32 -11.84 30.75
C ILE A 29 8.43 -12.30 29.57
N LEU A 30 7.12 -12.34 29.76
CA LEU A 30 6.18 -12.74 28.69
C LEU A 30 6.23 -11.75 27.52
N ALA A 31 6.25 -10.45 27.80
CA ALA A 31 6.35 -9.42 26.77
C ALA A 31 7.65 -9.54 25.95
N ALA A 32 8.78 -9.83 26.61
CA ALA A 32 10.07 -10.02 25.93
C ALA A 32 10.07 -11.19 24.94
N ILE A 33 9.30 -12.24 25.20
CA ILE A 33 9.16 -13.41 24.31
C ILE A 33 8.18 -13.12 23.16
N ILE A 34 7.08 -12.41 23.45
CA ILE A 34 6.00 -12.18 22.49
C ILE A 34 6.34 -11.07 21.49
N ALA A 35 7.00 -9.99 21.94
CA ALA A 35 7.23 -8.80 21.13
C ALA A 35 7.95 -9.08 19.80
N PRO A 36 9.05 -9.86 19.72
CA PRO A 36 9.71 -10.13 18.45
C PRO A 36 8.82 -10.85 17.43
N ASN A 37 7.97 -11.77 17.90
CA ASN A 37 7.06 -12.52 17.04
C ASN A 37 5.90 -11.64 16.54
N ALA A 38 5.39 -10.74 17.37
CA ALA A 38 4.37 -9.78 17.01
C ALA A 38 4.87 -8.82 15.92
N PHE A 39 6.09 -8.28 16.03
CA PHE A 39 6.68 -7.43 15.00
C PHE A 39 6.85 -8.15 13.67
N ARG A 40 7.30 -9.42 13.67
CA ARG A 40 7.40 -10.23 12.45
C ARG A 40 6.04 -10.48 11.81
N ALA A 41 5.00 -10.72 12.60
CA ALA A 41 3.64 -10.93 12.11
C ALA A 41 3.07 -9.66 11.46
N VAL A 42 3.28 -8.50 12.08
CA VAL A 42 2.89 -7.19 11.51
C VAL A 42 3.59 -6.95 10.18
N GLU A 43 4.90 -7.19 10.11
CA GLU A 43 5.67 -6.99 8.89
C GLU A 43 5.21 -7.92 7.76
N LYS A 44 4.97 -9.19 8.05
CA LYS A 44 4.40 -10.14 7.09
C LYS A 44 3.03 -9.68 6.57
N SER A 45 2.20 -9.11 7.44
CA SER A 45 0.90 -8.56 7.08
C SER A 45 1.04 -7.38 6.11
N LYS A 46 2.00 -6.47 6.34
CA LYS A 46 2.28 -5.34 5.44
C LYS A 46 2.70 -5.81 4.06
N ILE A 47 3.60 -6.78 3.97
CA ILE A 47 4.04 -7.35 2.70
C ILE A 47 2.87 -8.02 1.96
N SER A 48 2.08 -8.84 2.67
CA SER A 48 0.91 -9.50 2.06
C SER A 48 -0.10 -8.49 1.54
N ARG A 49 -0.36 -7.42 2.28
CA ARG A 49 -1.24 -6.34 1.84
C ARG A 49 -0.70 -5.67 0.56
N THR A 50 0.57 -5.34 0.53
CA THR A 50 1.19 -4.71 -0.65
C THR A 50 1.09 -5.61 -1.89
N ILE A 51 1.31 -6.93 -1.75
CA ILE A 51 1.14 -7.88 -2.85
C ILE A 51 -0.32 -7.94 -3.33
N GLN A 52 -1.29 -7.86 -2.41
CA GLN A 52 -2.71 -7.79 -2.77
C GLN A 52 -3.05 -6.49 -3.50
N ASP A 53 -2.55 -5.35 -3.02
CA ASP A 53 -2.71 -4.05 -3.68
C ASP A 53 -2.15 -4.09 -5.12
N MET A 54 -0.97 -4.70 -5.32
CA MET A 54 -0.37 -4.87 -6.66
C MET A 54 -1.20 -5.80 -7.55
N THR A 55 -1.81 -6.83 -7.00
CA THR A 55 -2.68 -7.76 -7.75
C THR A 55 -3.98 -7.05 -8.17
N ALA A 56 -4.57 -6.26 -7.29
CA ALA A 56 -5.73 -5.44 -7.60
C ALA A 56 -5.39 -4.38 -8.68
N LEU A 57 -4.23 -3.73 -8.57
CA LEU A 57 -3.72 -2.79 -9.56
C LEU A 57 -3.57 -3.43 -10.94
N LYS A 58 -2.97 -4.62 -11.03
CA LYS A 58 -2.86 -5.36 -12.30
C LYS A 58 -4.24 -5.59 -12.93
N SER A 59 -5.19 -6.05 -12.14
CA SER A 59 -6.56 -6.29 -12.62
C SER A 59 -7.22 -5.01 -13.09
N ALA A 60 -7.05 -3.92 -12.36
CA ALA A 60 -7.60 -2.61 -12.71
C ALA A 60 -6.99 -2.03 -13.99
N VAL A 61 -5.68 -2.14 -14.18
CA VAL A 61 -4.98 -1.70 -15.39
C VAL A 61 -5.47 -2.48 -16.62
N LEU A 62 -5.66 -3.79 -16.49
CA LEU A 62 -6.16 -4.62 -17.58
C LEU A 62 -7.65 -4.35 -17.89
N ALA A 63 -8.47 -4.08 -16.88
CA ALA A 63 -9.87 -3.70 -17.07
C ALA A 63 -9.98 -2.32 -17.74
N PHE A 64 -9.19 -1.35 -17.31
CA PHE A 64 -9.08 -0.06 -17.98
C PHE A 64 -8.69 -0.22 -19.45
N TYR A 65 -7.65 -1.04 -19.74
CA TYR A 65 -7.22 -1.31 -21.11
C TYR A 65 -8.35 -1.94 -21.94
N ALA A 66 -9.10 -2.88 -21.39
CA ALA A 66 -10.20 -3.53 -22.08
C ALA A 66 -11.31 -2.55 -22.48
N ASP A 67 -11.63 -1.58 -21.65
CA ASP A 67 -12.66 -0.58 -21.91
C ASP A 67 -12.17 0.54 -22.82
N VAL A 68 -11.01 1.12 -22.52
CA VAL A 68 -10.52 2.34 -23.17
C VAL A 68 -9.70 2.04 -24.42
N GLY A 69 -9.02 0.88 -24.47
CA GLY A 69 -8.22 0.42 -25.60
C GLY A 69 -6.76 0.86 -25.59
N PHE A 70 -6.29 1.41 -24.46
CA PHE A 70 -4.88 1.73 -24.19
C PHE A 70 -4.65 1.71 -22.67
N PHE A 71 -3.39 1.66 -22.25
CA PHE A 71 -3.04 1.77 -20.83
C PHE A 71 -3.21 3.20 -20.32
N PRO A 72 -3.50 3.41 -19.02
CA PRO A 72 -3.43 4.74 -18.44
C PRO A 72 -2.08 5.38 -18.72
N ALA A 73 -2.07 6.62 -19.20
CA ALA A 73 -0.83 7.37 -19.36
C ALA A 73 -0.28 7.77 -17.97
N ASP A 74 1.02 8.05 -17.94
CA ASP A 74 1.72 8.46 -16.73
C ASP A 74 1.19 9.82 -16.23
N PRO A 75 0.70 9.94 -14.99
CA PRO A 75 0.17 11.21 -14.49
C PRO A 75 1.29 12.19 -14.14
N GLU A 76 0.98 13.48 -14.23
CA GLU A 76 1.88 14.55 -13.83
C GLU A 76 1.14 15.54 -12.91
N PRO A 77 1.59 15.75 -11.66
CA PRO A 77 2.75 15.12 -11.03
C PRO A 77 2.55 13.63 -10.76
N TRP A 78 3.64 12.89 -10.76
CA TRP A 78 3.75 11.43 -10.75
C TRP A 78 3.02 10.65 -9.63
N HIS A 79 2.51 11.28 -8.62
CA HIS A 79 1.83 10.63 -7.48
C HIS A 79 0.29 10.74 -7.54
N GLN A 80 -0.27 10.99 -8.71
CA GLN A 80 -1.72 11.02 -8.92
C GLN A 80 -2.28 9.65 -9.34
N ASP A 81 -3.58 9.49 -9.20
CA ASP A 81 -4.29 8.34 -9.73
C ASP A 81 -4.44 8.51 -11.25
N PRO A 82 -3.95 7.56 -12.07
CA PRO A 82 -4.00 7.69 -13.53
C PRO A 82 -5.40 7.44 -14.13
N GLY A 83 -6.44 7.37 -13.32
CA GLY A 83 -7.81 7.09 -13.73
C GLY A 83 -8.28 5.68 -13.36
N LEU A 84 -7.62 5.03 -12.41
CA LEU A 84 -7.98 3.69 -11.96
C LEU A 84 -9.02 3.71 -10.82
N GLY A 85 -8.82 4.54 -9.81
CA GLY A 85 -9.74 4.66 -8.68
C GLY A 85 -10.76 5.78 -8.83
N VAL A 86 -10.43 6.83 -9.58
CA VAL A 86 -11.31 7.98 -9.80
C VAL A 86 -11.34 8.35 -11.28
N LYS A 87 -12.46 8.96 -11.73
CA LYS A 87 -12.54 9.46 -13.09
C LYS A 87 -11.51 10.57 -13.31
N PRO A 88 -10.66 10.49 -14.35
CA PRO A 88 -9.51 11.37 -14.50
C PRO A 88 -9.85 12.70 -15.20
N ASP A 89 -10.92 13.37 -14.79
CA ASP A 89 -11.39 14.60 -15.44
C ASP A 89 -10.39 15.76 -15.30
N THR A 90 -9.56 15.75 -14.26
CA THR A 90 -8.60 16.83 -13.95
C THR A 90 -7.13 16.38 -13.94
N VAL A 91 -6.87 15.12 -14.26
CA VAL A 91 -5.50 14.60 -14.26
C VAL A 91 -4.74 15.15 -15.47
N THR A 92 -3.55 15.69 -15.23
CA THR A 92 -2.59 15.99 -16.29
C THR A 92 -1.74 14.75 -16.52
N TYR A 93 -1.47 14.45 -17.77
CA TYR A 93 -0.67 13.31 -18.19
C TYR A 93 0.60 13.76 -18.90
N ARG A 94 1.64 12.97 -18.80
CA ARG A 94 2.87 13.18 -19.53
C ARG A 94 2.64 13.01 -21.04
N ALA A 95 2.95 14.07 -21.79
CA ALA A 95 2.72 14.10 -23.24
C ALA A 95 3.56 13.06 -24.00
N ASP A 96 4.76 12.74 -23.51
CA ASP A 96 5.62 11.71 -24.11
C ASP A 96 5.01 10.31 -24.04
N THR A 97 4.33 9.97 -22.94
CA THR A 97 3.64 8.68 -22.81
C THR A 97 2.44 8.58 -23.77
N ILE A 98 1.66 9.65 -23.90
CA ILE A 98 0.53 9.71 -24.85
C ILE A 98 1.01 9.61 -26.30
N THR A 99 2.06 10.36 -26.65
CA THR A 99 2.64 10.35 -28.00
C THR A 99 3.21 8.99 -28.35
N ALA A 100 3.84 8.31 -27.40
CA ALA A 100 4.39 6.97 -27.60
C ALA A 100 3.29 5.89 -27.78
N MET A 101 2.06 6.17 -27.36
CA MET A 101 0.88 5.36 -27.69
C MET A 101 0.33 5.65 -29.11
N GLY A 102 0.94 6.56 -29.84
CA GLY A 102 0.47 6.99 -31.17
C GLY A 102 -0.78 7.88 -31.14
N LEU A 103 -1.02 8.55 -30.02
CA LEU A 103 -2.19 9.40 -29.79
C LEU A 103 -1.78 10.87 -29.60
N THR A 104 -2.64 11.77 -29.98
CA THR A 104 -2.62 13.15 -29.51
C THR A 104 -3.28 13.25 -28.13
N GLU A 105 -2.99 14.29 -27.37
CA GLU A 105 -3.64 14.50 -26.07
C GLU A 105 -5.18 14.58 -26.18
N GLN A 106 -5.66 15.23 -27.24
CA GLN A 106 -7.11 15.34 -27.47
C GLN A 106 -7.75 13.98 -27.75
N GLU A 107 -7.15 13.16 -28.62
CA GLU A 107 -7.63 11.79 -28.90
C GLU A 107 -7.61 10.90 -27.67
N TYR A 108 -6.55 11.03 -26.85
CA TYR A 108 -6.45 10.32 -25.58
C TYR A 108 -7.62 10.68 -24.65
N ARG A 109 -7.86 11.99 -24.44
CA ARG A 109 -8.94 12.49 -23.57
C ARG A 109 -10.32 12.13 -24.11
N ASP A 110 -10.56 12.23 -25.40
CA ASP A 110 -11.86 11.91 -26.02
C ASP A 110 -12.19 10.42 -25.87
N ARG A 111 -11.21 9.55 -26.10
CA ARG A 111 -11.39 8.10 -25.87
C ARG A 111 -11.58 7.78 -24.40
N LEU A 112 -10.78 8.37 -23.52
CA LEU A 112 -10.90 8.22 -22.07
C LEU A 112 -12.30 8.62 -21.61
N ASN A 113 -12.75 9.82 -21.96
CA ASN A 113 -14.05 10.34 -21.55
C ASN A 113 -15.24 9.52 -22.08
N SER A 114 -15.12 9.00 -23.30
CA SER A 114 -16.20 8.24 -23.94
C SER A 114 -16.26 6.77 -23.55
N ARG A 115 -15.16 6.18 -23.08
CA ARG A 115 -15.05 4.74 -22.85
C ARG A 115 -14.75 4.35 -21.41
N TRP A 116 -14.34 5.29 -20.56
CA TRP A 116 -14.06 4.99 -19.16
C TRP A 116 -15.32 4.52 -18.42
N GLN A 117 -15.27 3.32 -17.85
CA GLN A 117 -16.39 2.68 -17.14
C GLN A 117 -16.06 2.42 -15.66
N GLY A 118 -14.90 2.92 -15.16
CA GLY A 118 -14.50 2.73 -13.79
C GLY A 118 -15.49 3.29 -12.72
N PRO A 119 -15.13 3.28 -11.45
CA PRO A 119 -13.76 3.01 -10.97
C PRO A 119 -13.35 1.53 -11.12
N TYR A 120 -12.06 1.30 -11.43
CA TYR A 120 -11.47 -0.03 -11.58
C TYR A 120 -10.77 -0.50 -10.30
N LEU A 121 -10.47 0.44 -9.39
CA LEU A 121 -9.95 0.18 -8.04
C LEU A 121 -10.95 0.69 -7.01
N ASP A 122 -11.05 -0.02 -5.90
CA ASP A 122 -11.80 0.38 -4.71
C ASP A 122 -11.00 1.31 -3.78
N PHE A 123 -9.74 1.56 -4.10
CA PHE A 123 -8.88 2.52 -3.42
C PHE A 123 -8.17 3.44 -4.42
N SER A 124 -7.74 4.61 -3.97
CA SER A 124 -6.93 5.51 -4.78
C SER A 124 -5.45 5.23 -4.61
N LEU A 125 -4.65 5.33 -5.70
CA LEU A 125 -3.19 5.27 -5.64
C LEU A 125 -2.55 6.40 -4.82
N THR A 126 -3.30 7.45 -4.54
CA THR A 126 -2.85 8.52 -3.63
C THR A 126 -2.84 8.11 -2.15
N GLN A 127 -3.44 6.94 -1.81
CA GLN A 127 -3.37 6.43 -0.44
C GLN A 127 -1.95 5.99 -0.06
N LYS A 128 -1.69 6.00 1.24
CA LYS A 128 -0.39 5.58 1.76
C LYS A 128 -0.21 4.06 1.69
N THR A 129 1.02 3.65 1.39
CA THR A 129 1.45 2.25 1.48
C THR A 129 1.36 1.73 2.92
N ALA A 130 1.56 0.44 3.11
CA ALA A 130 1.59 -0.18 4.44
C ALA A 130 2.71 0.37 5.36
N TRP A 131 3.73 1.03 4.81
CA TRP A 131 4.82 1.67 5.55
C TRP A 131 4.68 3.18 5.67
N GLY A 132 3.62 3.76 5.11
CA GLY A 132 3.33 5.20 5.17
C GLY A 132 3.86 6.01 4.00
N GLY A 133 4.58 5.38 3.09
CA GLY A 133 5.03 5.95 1.83
C GLY A 133 3.90 6.07 0.81
N ARG A 134 4.24 6.04 -0.47
CA ARG A 134 3.28 6.20 -1.57
C ARG A 134 3.53 5.19 -2.68
N TYR A 135 2.49 4.96 -3.48
CA TYR A 135 2.59 4.28 -4.76
C TYR A 135 2.84 5.30 -5.85
N ASP A 136 3.69 4.94 -6.80
CA ASP A 136 3.91 5.70 -8.03
C ASP A 136 3.63 4.79 -9.22
N TYR A 137 2.65 5.21 -10.03
CA TYR A 137 2.27 4.52 -11.25
C TYR A 137 3.11 5.05 -12.40
N GLU A 138 3.73 4.15 -13.13
CA GLU A 138 4.60 4.47 -14.25
C GLU A 138 4.19 3.69 -15.49
N CYS A 139 3.94 4.40 -16.56
CA CYS A 139 3.64 3.84 -17.88
C CYS A 139 4.85 4.06 -18.80
N TRP A 140 5.57 2.98 -19.12
CA TRP A 140 6.73 3.01 -20.01
C TRP A 140 6.39 2.34 -21.34
N PRO A 141 6.04 3.12 -22.36
CA PRO A 141 5.65 2.61 -23.67
C PRO A 141 6.69 1.67 -24.26
N GLY A 142 6.22 0.51 -24.77
CA GLY A 142 7.09 -0.54 -25.30
C GLY A 142 7.76 -1.43 -24.24
N GLN A 143 7.70 -1.09 -22.95
CA GLN A 143 8.29 -1.89 -21.87
C GLN A 143 7.24 -2.49 -20.95
N GLY A 144 6.23 -1.71 -20.55
CA GLY A 144 5.17 -2.18 -19.66
C GLY A 144 4.64 -1.13 -18.71
N ILE A 145 3.86 -1.60 -17.76
CA ILE A 145 3.32 -0.83 -16.65
C ILE A 145 4.06 -1.25 -15.39
N PHE A 146 4.53 -0.27 -14.65
CA PHE A 146 5.28 -0.44 -13.42
C PHE A 146 4.59 0.31 -12.28
N VAL A 147 4.82 -0.17 -11.07
CA VAL A 147 4.43 0.54 -9.85
C VAL A 147 5.62 0.54 -8.91
N THR A 148 6.01 1.73 -8.51
CA THR A 148 7.05 1.93 -7.51
C THR A 148 6.40 2.14 -6.14
N ILE A 149 6.88 1.39 -5.16
CA ILE A 149 6.47 1.47 -3.77
C ILE A 149 7.58 2.20 -3.04
N HIS A 150 7.27 3.38 -2.52
CA HIS A 150 8.24 4.25 -1.86
C HIS A 150 8.27 4.08 -0.34
N GLU A 151 9.38 4.50 0.26
CA GLU A 151 9.58 4.65 1.71
C GLU A 151 9.46 3.32 2.47
N ILE A 152 10.03 2.25 1.93
CA ILE A 152 10.04 0.92 2.56
C ILE A 152 11.33 0.75 3.38
N PRO A 153 11.30 0.22 4.61
CA PRO A 153 12.52 -0.21 5.30
C PRO A 153 13.28 -1.28 4.51
N GLU A 154 14.61 -1.23 4.49
CA GLU A 154 15.47 -2.11 3.68
C GLU A 154 15.10 -3.60 3.80
N ALA A 155 15.02 -4.11 5.05
CA ALA A 155 14.67 -5.51 5.31
C ALA A 155 13.28 -5.91 4.79
N SER A 156 12.35 -4.94 4.68
CA SER A 156 11.01 -5.13 4.13
C SER A 156 11.03 -5.11 2.61
N ALA A 157 11.86 -4.24 2.01
CA ALA A 157 12.09 -4.19 0.57
C ALA A 157 12.69 -5.51 0.06
N ASP A 158 13.66 -6.08 0.79
CA ASP A 158 14.24 -7.38 0.47
C ASP A 158 13.20 -8.49 0.47
N LYS A 159 12.39 -8.56 1.52
CA LYS A 159 11.32 -9.57 1.63
C LYS A 159 10.21 -9.36 0.62
N LEU A 160 9.85 -8.12 0.32
CA LEU A 160 8.86 -7.82 -0.71
C LEU A 160 9.36 -8.29 -2.08
N ALA A 161 10.62 -8.03 -2.40
CA ALA A 161 11.24 -8.49 -3.64
C ALA A 161 11.32 -10.02 -3.74
N GLU A 162 11.62 -10.71 -2.63
CA GLU A 162 11.70 -12.17 -2.56
C GLU A 162 10.32 -12.84 -2.70
N LEU A 163 9.30 -12.30 -2.05
CA LEU A 163 7.97 -12.91 -1.95
C LEU A 163 6.98 -12.43 -3.03
N SER A 164 7.35 -11.39 -3.78
CA SER A 164 6.48 -10.83 -4.83
C SER A 164 6.31 -11.82 -5.99
N PRO A 165 5.08 -12.06 -6.46
CA PRO A 165 4.84 -12.79 -7.70
C PRO A 165 5.10 -11.94 -8.96
N PHE A 166 5.40 -10.66 -8.79
CA PHE A 166 5.71 -9.72 -9.86
C PHE A 166 7.20 -9.64 -10.11
N GLU A 167 7.59 -9.37 -11.35
CA GLU A 167 8.98 -9.09 -11.71
C GLU A 167 9.47 -7.84 -10.96
N VAL A 168 10.58 -7.97 -10.25
CA VAL A 168 11.25 -6.84 -9.61
C VAL A 168 12.13 -6.16 -10.64
N TYR A 169 11.71 -5.00 -11.11
CA TYR A 169 12.46 -4.21 -12.07
C TYR A 169 13.60 -3.43 -11.40
N TYR A 170 13.32 -2.86 -10.24
CA TYR A 170 14.30 -2.12 -9.45
C TYR A 170 14.05 -2.30 -7.95
N LYS A 171 15.16 -2.38 -7.22
CA LYS A 171 15.17 -2.30 -5.76
C LYS A 171 16.40 -1.52 -5.33
N GLY A 172 16.24 -0.52 -4.52
CA GLY A 172 17.36 0.30 -4.05
C GLY A 172 16.92 1.43 -3.16
N GLN A 173 17.84 2.35 -2.94
CA GLN A 173 17.62 3.54 -2.13
C GLN A 173 16.49 4.39 -2.71
N ASP A 174 15.64 4.93 -1.83
CA ASP A 174 14.53 5.78 -2.23
C ASP A 174 15.04 7.19 -2.56
N ASP A 175 14.61 7.75 -3.69
CA ASP A 175 14.95 9.10 -4.12
C ASP A 175 14.16 10.18 -3.38
N VAL A 176 13.04 9.82 -2.74
CA VAL A 176 12.25 10.73 -1.90
C VAL A 176 12.82 10.79 -0.48
N ASN A 177 13.17 9.62 0.07
CA ASN A 177 13.77 9.50 1.41
C ASN A 177 14.97 8.54 1.36
N PRO A 178 16.22 9.04 1.21
CA PRO A 178 17.41 8.20 1.08
C PRO A 178 17.71 7.29 2.29
N SER A 179 17.04 7.47 3.42
CA SER A 179 17.15 6.58 4.58
C SER A 179 16.30 5.32 4.45
N LEU A 180 15.44 5.26 3.44
CA LEU A 180 14.53 4.17 3.13
C LEU A 180 14.81 3.62 1.73
N HIS A 181 14.08 2.59 1.34
CA HIS A 181 14.19 1.95 0.03
C HIS A 181 12.91 2.10 -0.77
N LYS A 182 13.05 1.91 -2.08
CA LYS A 182 11.93 1.74 -3.00
C LYS A 182 12.05 0.41 -3.75
N VAL A 183 10.90 -0.13 -4.14
CA VAL A 183 10.79 -1.33 -4.97
C VAL A 183 9.85 -1.03 -6.13
N THR A 184 10.36 -1.17 -7.35
CA THR A 184 9.58 -1.04 -8.58
C THR A 184 9.23 -2.43 -9.09
N LEU A 185 7.95 -2.71 -9.22
CA LEU A 185 7.41 -3.97 -9.69
C LEU A 185 6.79 -3.79 -11.08
N LYS A 186 7.08 -4.71 -11.98
CA LYS A 186 6.44 -4.76 -13.28
C LYS A 186 5.05 -5.40 -13.15
N ILE A 187 4.01 -4.64 -13.42
CA ILE A 187 2.61 -5.07 -13.25
C ILE A 187 2.13 -5.87 -14.46
N THR A 188 2.44 -5.38 -15.66
CA THR A 188 2.12 -6.07 -16.91
C THR A 188 3.07 -5.65 -18.02
N ASP A 189 3.20 -6.49 -19.05
CA ASP A 189 3.90 -6.14 -20.27
C ASP A 189 3.10 -5.12 -21.07
N TRP A 190 3.79 -4.45 -22.00
CA TRP A 190 3.14 -3.61 -22.99
C TRP A 190 2.37 -4.47 -23.97
N ILE A 191 1.09 -4.16 -24.18
CA ILE A 191 0.21 -4.86 -25.13
C ILE A 191 -0.15 -3.86 -26.23
N TYR A 192 0.08 -4.22 -27.47
CA TYR A 192 -0.34 -3.47 -28.67
C TYR A 192 -1.53 -4.14 -29.36
#